data_b34a4f0e20a02513dd7059f54b11cf37
#
_entry.id   b34a4f0e20a02513dd7059f54b11cf37
#
_cell.length_a   1.000
_cell.length_b   1.000
_cell.length_c   1.000
_cell.angle_alpha   90.00
_cell.angle_beta   90.00
_cell.angle_gamma   90.00
#
_symmetry.space_group_name_H-M   'P 1'
#
loop_
_entity.id
_entity.type
_entity.pdbx_description
1 polymer ?
#
loop_
_entity_poly.entity_id
_entity_poly.type
_entity_poly.pdbx_seq_one_letter_code
_entity_poly.pdbx_strand_id
1 'polypeptide(L)'
;EISCSLVGSEMCIRDSFIARRIKKVYGRDADVIYPPVDVERFTLCTNKEDYYLTASRMVPYKRIDLIVEAFSKMPDKKLVVIGDGPEMKKIKSKATKNIDILGYQSDQIMQEHMQKAKAFVFAAEEDFGITPVEAQACGTPVIAFGKGGALETIQPLGNANPTGLFFKEQSLQDLVDAVNSFEANESMFDYENCRSHALK
;
A
#
# COMPACT_ATOMS: atom_id res chain seq x y z
N GLU A 1 20.29 2.47 -2.47
CA GLU A 1 21.45 2.39 -1.52
C GLU A 1 20.88 1.96 -0.17
N ILE A 2 21.31 0.79 0.29
CA ILE A 2 20.98 0.33 1.64
C ILE A 2 21.93 1.09 2.57
N SER A 3 21.43 2.14 3.20
CA SER A 3 22.16 2.79 4.29
C SER A 3 22.12 1.88 5.51
N CYS A 4 23.05 0.95 5.59
CA CYS A 4 23.27 0.14 6.76
C CYS A 4 24.36 0.81 7.59
N SER A 5 23.97 1.45 8.68
CA SER A 5 24.92 1.96 9.69
C SER A 5 25.42 0.76 10.48
N LEU A 6 26.64 0.32 10.16
CA LEU A 6 27.38 -0.67 10.96
C LEU A 6 27.92 0.01 12.20
N VAL A 7 27.25 -0.16 13.33
CA VAL A 7 27.77 0.20 14.65
C VAL A 7 28.03 -1.12 15.42
N GLY A 8 29.28 -1.50 15.53
CA GLY A 8 29.67 -2.73 16.24
C GLY A 8 29.32 -4.03 15.49
N SER A 9 29.05 -5.11 16.26
CA SER A 9 28.70 -6.45 15.73
C SER A 9 27.21 -6.63 15.42
N GLU A 10 26.38 -5.64 15.69
CA GLU A 10 24.92 -5.69 15.54
C GLU A 10 24.49 -5.04 14.23
N MET A 11 23.50 -5.64 13.58
CA MET A 11 22.94 -5.16 12.33
C MET A 11 21.44 -4.92 12.55
N CYS A 12 21.02 -3.64 12.46
CA CYS A 12 19.63 -3.24 12.59
C CYS A 12 19.01 -2.99 11.21
N ILE A 13 17.80 -3.46 10.99
CA ILE A 13 17.10 -3.40 9.71
C ILE A 13 15.60 -3.10 9.90
N ARG A 14 14.93 -2.73 8.79
CA ARG A 14 13.57 -2.18 8.83
C ARG A 14 12.45 -3.20 8.80
N ASP A 15 12.72 -4.46 8.46
CA ASP A 15 11.71 -5.50 8.29
C ASP A 15 12.31 -6.90 8.30
N SER A 16 11.47 -7.93 8.49
CA SER A 16 11.92 -9.31 8.56
C SER A 16 12.27 -9.89 7.18
N PHE A 17 11.79 -9.29 6.08
CA PHE A 17 12.17 -9.71 4.74
C PHE A 17 13.65 -9.42 4.47
N ILE A 18 14.15 -8.24 4.85
CA ILE A 18 15.57 -7.89 4.79
C ILE A 18 16.38 -8.74 5.78
N ALA A 19 15.86 -9.05 6.99
CA ALA A 19 16.54 -9.97 7.94
C ALA A 19 16.86 -11.30 7.28
N ARG A 20 15.85 -11.91 6.63
CA ARG A 20 16.03 -13.19 5.93
C ARG A 20 17.04 -13.08 4.78
N ARG A 21 17.08 -11.98 4.04
CA ARG A 21 18.08 -11.73 2.98
C ARG A 21 19.48 -11.63 3.55
N ILE A 22 19.66 -10.89 4.65
CA ILE A 22 20.95 -10.75 5.34
C ILE A 22 21.42 -12.11 5.85
N LYS A 23 20.54 -12.87 6.49
CA LYS A 23 20.87 -14.24 6.95
C LYS A 23 21.30 -15.13 5.79
N LYS A 24 20.59 -15.05 4.65
CA LYS A 24 20.89 -15.86 3.46
C LYS A 24 22.21 -15.47 2.79
N VAL A 25 22.52 -14.18 2.70
CA VAL A 25 23.67 -13.66 1.92
C VAL A 25 24.93 -13.59 2.78
N TYR A 26 24.81 -13.15 4.05
CA TYR A 26 25.93 -12.88 4.94
C TYR A 26 26.06 -13.87 6.07
N GLY A 27 25.11 -14.79 6.26
CA GLY A 27 25.09 -15.76 7.36
C GLY A 27 24.89 -15.13 8.75
N ARG A 28 24.52 -13.85 8.82
CA ARG A 28 24.36 -13.07 10.06
C ARG A 28 22.91 -12.91 10.44
N ASP A 29 22.65 -12.88 11.74
CA ASP A 29 21.35 -12.43 12.26
C ASP A 29 21.31 -10.90 12.31
N ALA A 30 20.10 -10.35 12.26
CA ALA A 30 19.86 -8.90 12.30
C ALA A 30 18.63 -8.61 13.16
N ASP A 31 18.70 -7.56 13.97
CA ASP A 31 17.57 -7.08 14.75
C ASP A 31 16.64 -6.26 13.87
N VAL A 32 15.35 -6.59 13.91
CA VAL A 32 14.32 -5.85 13.16
C VAL A 32 13.83 -4.68 14.01
N ILE A 33 14.02 -3.46 13.52
CA ILE A 33 13.48 -2.24 14.10
C ILE A 33 12.62 -1.59 13.02
N TYR A 34 11.30 -1.71 13.16
CA TYR A 34 10.36 -1.15 12.21
C TYR A 34 10.47 0.38 12.12
N PRO A 35 10.33 0.96 10.91
CA PRO A 35 10.35 2.41 10.77
C PRO A 35 9.15 3.02 11.51
N PRO A 36 9.35 4.16 12.21
CA PRO A 36 8.23 4.85 12.82
C PRO A 36 7.27 5.38 11.76
N VAL A 37 5.97 5.19 11.98
CA VAL A 37 4.90 5.78 11.18
C VAL A 37 4.14 6.76 12.07
N ASP A 38 3.92 7.99 11.58
CA ASP A 38 3.17 9.02 12.31
C ASP A 38 1.67 8.74 12.23
N VAL A 39 1.24 7.70 12.94
CA VAL A 39 -0.15 7.24 12.95
C VAL A 39 -1.11 8.23 13.63
N GLU A 40 -0.60 9.12 14.49
CA GLU A 40 -1.40 10.16 15.13
C GLU A 40 -1.89 11.22 14.15
N ARG A 41 -1.09 11.49 13.13
CA ARG A 41 -1.45 12.38 12.03
C ARG A 41 -2.58 11.81 11.16
N PHE A 42 -2.61 10.49 10.96
CA PHE A 42 -3.59 9.79 10.13
C PHE A 42 -4.77 9.32 10.98
N THR A 43 -5.76 10.19 11.19
CA THR A 43 -6.91 9.89 12.06
C THR A 43 -7.95 9.02 11.37
N LEU A 44 -8.62 8.17 12.15
CA LEU A 44 -9.70 7.30 11.69
C LEU A 44 -10.83 8.10 11.02
N CYS A 45 -11.30 7.61 9.88
CA CYS A 45 -12.52 8.07 9.22
C CYS A 45 -13.35 6.87 8.77
N THR A 46 -14.58 6.79 9.24
CA THR A 46 -15.53 5.73 8.89
C THR A 46 -16.46 6.11 7.74
N ASN A 47 -16.52 7.40 7.37
CA ASN A 47 -17.31 7.88 6.25
C ASN A 47 -16.49 7.80 4.95
N LYS A 48 -16.54 6.64 4.30
CA LYS A 48 -15.81 6.40 3.05
C LYS A 48 -16.61 6.88 1.83
N GLU A 49 -15.88 7.39 0.84
CA GLU A 49 -16.41 7.73 -0.48
C GLU A 49 -16.10 6.58 -1.47
N ASP A 50 -16.90 6.46 -2.51
CA ASP A 50 -16.78 5.35 -3.48
C ASP A 50 -15.66 5.61 -4.50
N TYR A 51 -14.42 5.59 -4.03
CA TYR A 51 -13.23 5.60 -4.87
C TYR A 51 -12.06 4.83 -4.24
N TYR A 52 -11.19 4.33 -5.07
CA TYR A 52 -9.91 3.72 -4.71
C TYR A 52 -8.81 4.76 -4.76
N LEU A 53 -7.81 4.62 -3.89
CA LEU A 53 -6.65 5.51 -3.84
C LEU A 53 -5.35 4.75 -4.08
N THR A 54 -4.45 5.33 -4.83
CA THR A 54 -3.03 4.98 -4.79
C THR A 54 -2.20 6.25 -4.68
N ALA A 55 -1.18 6.23 -3.83
CA ALA A 55 -0.32 7.38 -3.59
C ALA A 55 1.15 6.94 -3.49
N SER A 56 2.00 7.48 -4.36
CA SER A 56 3.41 7.09 -4.41
C SER A 56 4.22 7.98 -5.35
N ARG A 57 5.55 7.95 -5.20
CA ARG A 57 6.45 8.43 -6.25
C ARG A 57 6.31 7.53 -7.48
N MET A 58 6.10 8.11 -8.65
CA MET A 58 5.87 7.39 -9.91
C MET A 58 7.18 6.90 -10.52
N VAL A 59 7.70 5.81 -9.97
CA VAL A 59 8.90 5.09 -10.42
C VAL A 59 8.55 3.65 -10.80
N PRO A 60 9.33 2.96 -11.65
CA PRO A 60 8.95 1.66 -12.23
C PRO A 60 8.56 0.59 -11.21
N TYR A 61 9.30 0.44 -10.10
CA TYR A 61 9.03 -0.61 -9.11
C TYR A 61 7.75 -0.41 -8.29
N LYS A 62 7.23 0.81 -8.25
CA LYS A 62 5.94 1.13 -7.58
C LYS A 62 4.73 0.64 -8.36
N ARG A 63 4.90 0.31 -9.63
CA ARG A 63 3.89 -0.30 -10.49
C ARG A 63 2.56 0.48 -10.56
N ILE A 64 2.62 1.81 -10.47
CA ILE A 64 1.42 2.66 -10.63
C ILE A 64 0.84 2.51 -12.05
N ASP A 65 1.68 2.23 -13.04
CA ASP A 65 1.26 1.93 -14.40
C ASP A 65 0.33 0.68 -14.48
N LEU A 66 0.59 -0.34 -13.68
CA LEU A 66 -0.25 -1.53 -13.57
C LEU A 66 -1.59 -1.20 -12.92
N ILE A 67 -1.59 -0.41 -11.83
CA ILE A 67 -2.81 0.00 -11.14
C ILE A 67 -3.71 0.79 -12.10
N VAL A 68 -3.17 1.80 -12.78
CA VAL A 68 -3.92 2.62 -13.73
C VAL A 68 -4.45 1.76 -14.91
N GLU A 69 -3.65 0.82 -15.41
CA GLU A 69 -4.08 -0.08 -16.48
C GLU A 69 -5.22 -1.01 -16.03
N ALA A 70 -5.17 -1.55 -14.81
CA ALA A 70 -6.24 -2.38 -14.27
C ALA A 70 -7.54 -1.57 -14.11
N PHE A 71 -7.48 -0.38 -13.52
CA PHE A 71 -8.66 0.48 -13.37
C PHE A 71 -9.20 1.01 -14.71
N SER A 72 -8.38 1.12 -15.75
CA SER A 72 -8.85 1.44 -17.10
C SER A 72 -9.77 0.36 -17.69
N LYS A 73 -9.69 -0.88 -17.17
CA LYS A 73 -10.58 -1.99 -17.55
C LYS A 73 -11.84 -2.10 -16.68
N MET A 74 -11.92 -1.29 -15.64
CA MET A 74 -13.05 -1.25 -14.69
C MET A 74 -13.67 0.18 -14.69
N PRO A 75 -14.39 0.56 -15.77
CA PRO A 75 -14.85 1.95 -15.94
C PRO A 75 -15.89 2.40 -14.91
N ASP A 76 -16.50 1.48 -14.21
CA ASP A 76 -17.45 1.66 -13.12
C ASP A 76 -16.76 1.98 -11.77
N LYS A 77 -15.43 1.80 -11.68
CA LYS A 77 -14.67 2.00 -10.45
C LYS A 77 -13.78 3.24 -10.57
N LYS A 78 -13.98 4.17 -9.64
CA LYS A 78 -13.19 5.41 -9.60
C LYS A 78 -11.84 5.19 -8.92
N LEU A 79 -10.76 5.66 -9.55
CA LEU A 79 -9.41 5.68 -8.97
C LEU A 79 -8.89 7.11 -8.86
N VAL A 80 -8.35 7.44 -7.69
CA VAL A 80 -7.56 8.66 -7.47
C VAL A 80 -6.09 8.27 -7.36
N VAL A 81 -5.23 8.96 -8.11
CA VAL A 81 -3.79 8.73 -8.15
C VAL A 81 -3.07 10.00 -7.68
N ILE A 82 -2.33 9.89 -6.58
CA ILE A 82 -1.55 10.98 -6.01
C ILE A 82 -0.05 10.67 -6.15
N GLY A 83 0.71 11.68 -6.53
CA GLY A 83 2.16 11.60 -6.65
C GLY A 83 2.68 12.10 -7.99
N ASP A 84 4.00 12.09 -8.11
CA ASP A 84 4.71 12.52 -9.32
C ASP A 84 5.99 11.69 -9.52
N GLY A 85 6.56 11.75 -10.71
CA GLY A 85 7.81 11.05 -11.01
C GLY A 85 8.02 10.79 -12.51
N PRO A 86 9.12 10.12 -12.84
CA PRO A 86 9.52 9.91 -14.23
C PRO A 86 8.49 9.12 -15.07
N GLU A 87 7.67 8.26 -14.44
CA GLU A 87 6.63 7.46 -15.12
C GLU A 87 5.32 8.24 -15.39
N MET A 88 5.18 9.50 -14.94
CA MET A 88 3.94 10.30 -15.05
C MET A 88 3.36 10.31 -16.47
N LYS A 89 4.19 10.52 -17.51
CA LYS A 89 3.73 10.57 -18.91
C LYS A 89 3.12 9.24 -19.34
N LYS A 90 3.78 8.13 -19.01
CA LYS A 90 3.33 6.76 -19.29
C LYS A 90 2.02 6.44 -18.55
N ILE A 91 1.92 6.84 -17.28
CA ILE A 91 0.75 6.63 -16.45
C ILE A 91 -0.45 7.41 -17.00
N LYS A 92 -0.26 8.70 -17.34
CA LYS A 92 -1.30 9.54 -17.96
C LYS A 92 -1.81 8.99 -19.28
N SER A 93 -0.94 8.39 -20.10
CA SER A 93 -1.34 7.82 -21.40
C SER A 93 -2.25 6.60 -21.29
N LYS A 94 -2.29 5.94 -20.12
CA LYS A 94 -3.15 4.77 -19.84
C LYS A 94 -4.45 5.14 -19.13
N ALA A 95 -4.55 6.35 -18.57
CA ALA A 95 -5.69 6.77 -17.77
C ALA A 95 -6.94 6.95 -18.62
N THR A 96 -8.07 6.50 -18.10
CA THR A 96 -9.42 6.65 -18.64
C THR A 96 -10.24 7.63 -17.77
N LYS A 97 -11.48 7.93 -18.16
CA LYS A 97 -12.33 8.94 -17.51
C LYS A 97 -12.64 8.70 -16.01
N ASN A 98 -12.53 7.45 -15.56
CA ASN A 98 -12.73 7.04 -14.17
C ASN A 98 -11.47 7.20 -13.31
N ILE A 99 -10.36 7.72 -13.86
CA ILE A 99 -9.07 7.82 -13.18
C ILE A 99 -8.66 9.30 -13.09
N ASP A 100 -8.63 9.82 -11.86
CA ASP A 100 -8.20 11.17 -11.56
C ASP A 100 -6.72 11.17 -11.12
N ILE A 101 -5.83 11.73 -11.95
CA ILE A 101 -4.40 11.87 -11.63
C ILE A 101 -4.14 13.29 -11.13
N LEU A 102 -4.00 13.44 -9.80
CA LEU A 102 -3.88 14.74 -9.14
C LEU A 102 -2.45 15.31 -9.15
N GLY A 103 -1.45 14.49 -9.50
CA GLY A 103 -0.05 14.88 -9.39
C GLY A 103 0.42 14.93 -7.93
N TYR A 104 1.50 15.68 -7.68
CA TYR A 104 1.97 15.91 -6.30
C TYR A 104 0.95 16.72 -5.53
N GLN A 105 0.65 16.30 -4.32
CA GLN A 105 -0.27 16.98 -3.41
C GLN A 105 0.39 17.24 -2.05
N SER A 106 -0.16 18.19 -1.30
CA SER A 106 0.26 18.42 0.07
C SER A 106 -0.09 17.22 0.95
N ASP A 107 0.60 17.10 2.05
CA ASP A 107 0.36 16.06 3.05
C ASP A 107 -1.08 16.07 3.58
N GLN A 108 -1.67 17.26 3.74
CA GLN A 108 -3.05 17.41 4.17
C GLN A 108 -4.03 16.82 3.16
N ILE A 109 -3.86 17.14 1.87
CA ILE A 109 -4.72 16.60 0.79
C ILE A 109 -4.55 15.08 0.69
N MET A 110 -3.32 14.58 0.82
CA MET A 110 -3.07 13.14 0.82
C MET A 110 -3.77 12.45 1.98
N GLN A 111 -3.70 13.01 3.18
CA GLN A 111 -4.40 12.51 4.37
C GLN A 111 -5.92 12.49 4.16
N GLU A 112 -6.51 13.58 3.67
CA GLU A 112 -7.95 13.66 3.38
C GLU A 112 -8.40 12.57 2.39
N HIS A 113 -7.61 12.33 1.33
CA HIS A 113 -7.90 11.26 0.39
C HIS A 113 -7.75 9.87 1.01
N MET A 114 -6.74 9.64 1.85
CA MET A 114 -6.60 8.37 2.57
C MET A 114 -7.76 8.09 3.51
N GLN A 115 -8.23 9.10 4.23
CA GLN A 115 -9.36 9.00 5.15
C GLN A 115 -10.66 8.62 4.44
N LYS A 116 -10.89 9.15 3.24
CA LYS A 116 -12.15 9.00 2.51
C LYS A 116 -12.17 7.85 1.50
N ALA A 117 -11.01 7.35 1.11
CA ALA A 117 -10.94 6.26 0.12
C ALA A 117 -11.62 4.98 0.63
N LYS A 118 -12.32 4.29 -0.27
CA LYS A 118 -12.92 2.98 -0.06
C LYS A 118 -11.86 1.91 0.24
N ALA A 119 -10.76 1.93 -0.53
CA ALA A 119 -9.57 1.11 -0.28
C ALA A 119 -8.32 1.79 -0.88
N PHE A 120 -7.17 1.44 -0.32
CA PHE A 120 -5.85 1.83 -0.83
C PHE A 120 -5.24 0.70 -1.66
N VAL A 121 -4.78 1.01 -2.89
CA VAL A 121 -4.19 0.01 -3.79
C VAL A 121 -2.67 0.16 -3.82
N PHE A 122 -1.94 -0.93 -3.54
CA PHE A 122 -0.50 -0.96 -3.39
C PHE A 122 0.12 -2.12 -4.18
N ALA A 123 0.73 -1.82 -5.32
CA ALA A 123 1.27 -2.83 -6.24
C ALA A 123 2.80 -3.00 -6.16
N ALA A 124 3.46 -2.28 -5.26
CA ALA A 124 4.92 -2.37 -5.10
C ALA A 124 5.34 -3.61 -4.31
N GLU A 125 6.52 -4.14 -4.61
CA GLU A 125 7.28 -5.00 -3.70
C GLU A 125 8.26 -4.10 -2.95
N GLU A 126 8.01 -3.88 -1.66
CA GLU A 126 8.81 -3.02 -0.78
C GLU A 126 9.18 -3.73 0.51
N ASP A 127 10.22 -3.22 1.14
CA ASP A 127 10.74 -3.79 2.39
C ASP A 127 9.72 -3.64 3.54
N PHE A 128 9.08 -2.49 3.71
CA PHE A 128 8.07 -2.25 4.74
C PHE A 128 6.75 -1.71 4.18
N GLY A 129 6.79 -0.58 3.45
CA GLY A 129 5.60 0.07 2.91
C GLY A 129 4.88 0.94 3.95
N ILE A 130 5.43 2.14 4.23
CA ILE A 130 4.84 3.09 5.19
C ILE A 130 3.41 3.49 4.77
N THR A 131 3.20 3.80 3.49
CA THR A 131 1.91 4.28 2.97
C THR A 131 0.73 3.33 3.21
N PRO A 132 0.85 2.00 3.05
CA PRO A 132 -0.18 1.05 3.49
C PRO A 132 -0.52 1.13 4.99
N VAL A 133 0.45 1.40 5.85
CA VAL A 133 0.20 1.57 7.29
C VAL A 133 -0.53 2.88 7.56
N GLU A 134 -0.14 3.98 6.89
CA GLU A 134 -0.84 5.28 6.95
C GLU A 134 -2.31 5.14 6.50
N ALA A 135 -2.57 4.40 5.42
CA ALA A 135 -3.94 4.12 4.97
C ALA A 135 -4.75 3.35 6.01
N GLN A 136 -4.18 2.30 6.60
CA GLN A 136 -4.82 1.54 7.68
C GLN A 136 -5.05 2.40 8.93
N ALA A 137 -4.13 3.33 9.25
CA ALA A 137 -4.31 4.29 10.34
C ALA A 137 -5.53 5.19 10.11
N CYS A 138 -5.89 5.49 8.86
CA CYS A 138 -7.14 6.17 8.48
C CYS A 138 -8.38 5.24 8.49
N GLY A 139 -8.23 3.98 8.84
CA GLY A 139 -9.29 2.97 8.72
C GLY A 139 -9.52 2.51 7.29
N THR A 140 -8.58 2.73 6.37
CA THR A 140 -8.74 2.37 4.95
C THR A 140 -8.09 1.02 4.68
N PRO A 141 -8.88 0.00 4.25
CA PRO A 141 -8.35 -1.31 3.89
C PRO A 141 -7.39 -1.25 2.72
N VAL A 142 -6.48 -2.22 2.64
CA VAL A 142 -5.43 -2.22 1.62
C VAL A 142 -5.55 -3.43 0.68
N ILE A 143 -5.52 -3.16 -0.63
CA ILE A 143 -5.37 -4.18 -1.68
C ILE A 143 -3.91 -4.17 -2.10
N ALA A 144 -3.13 -5.18 -1.74
CA ALA A 144 -1.69 -5.15 -1.90
C ALA A 144 -1.13 -6.32 -2.71
N PHE A 145 0.02 -6.09 -3.33
CA PHE A 145 0.84 -7.18 -3.85
C PHE A 145 1.40 -8.00 -2.67
N GLY A 146 1.11 -9.30 -2.67
CA GLY A 146 1.42 -10.21 -1.56
C GLY A 146 2.89 -10.58 -1.45
N LYS A 147 3.81 -9.58 -1.43
CA LYS A 147 5.25 -9.79 -1.25
C LYS A 147 5.87 -8.66 -0.42
N GLY A 148 7.07 -8.94 0.12
CA GLY A 148 7.83 -7.98 0.92
C GLY A 148 7.14 -7.63 2.24
N GLY A 149 7.26 -6.38 2.67
CA GLY A 149 6.72 -5.88 3.93
C GLY A 149 5.20 -5.83 4.01
N ALA A 150 4.50 -5.85 2.86
CA ALA A 150 3.03 -5.92 2.86
C ALA A 150 2.51 -7.16 3.61
N LEU A 151 3.26 -8.28 3.58
CA LEU A 151 2.93 -9.50 4.33
C LEU A 151 3.02 -9.34 5.85
N GLU A 152 3.73 -8.34 6.33
CA GLU A 152 3.93 -8.04 7.76
C GLU A 152 2.95 -6.97 8.25
N THR A 153 2.57 -6.03 7.39
CA THR A 153 1.78 -4.85 7.75
C THR A 153 0.28 -4.97 7.43
N ILE A 154 -0.15 -6.03 6.75
CA ILE A 154 -1.55 -6.22 6.35
C ILE A 154 -2.05 -7.59 6.84
N GLN A 155 -3.20 -7.61 7.50
CA GLN A 155 -3.91 -8.84 7.85
C GLN A 155 -4.83 -9.23 6.68
N PRO A 156 -4.55 -10.35 5.98
CA PRO A 156 -5.31 -10.69 4.78
C PRO A 156 -6.74 -11.15 5.09
N LEU A 157 -7.60 -11.02 4.08
CA LEU A 157 -8.93 -11.63 4.08
C LEU A 157 -8.82 -13.13 4.42
N GLY A 158 -9.69 -13.61 5.33
CA GLY A 158 -9.64 -14.95 5.91
C GLY A 158 -9.09 -14.99 7.35
N ASN A 159 -8.44 -13.93 7.81
CA ASN A 159 -8.12 -13.75 9.23
C ASN A 159 -9.34 -13.22 10.00
N ALA A 160 -9.31 -13.31 11.33
CA ALA A 160 -10.41 -12.86 12.20
C ALA A 160 -10.72 -11.36 12.06
N ASN A 161 -9.70 -10.55 11.86
CA ASN A 161 -9.78 -9.08 11.72
C ASN A 161 -8.99 -8.64 10.47
N PRO A 162 -9.51 -8.85 9.26
CA PRO A 162 -8.77 -8.51 8.05
C PRO A 162 -8.65 -6.99 7.90
N THR A 163 -7.49 -6.53 7.46
CA THR A 163 -7.20 -5.13 7.15
C THR A 163 -6.94 -4.90 5.68
N GLY A 164 -7.00 -5.95 4.87
CA GLY A 164 -6.81 -5.91 3.45
C GLY A 164 -6.83 -7.28 2.79
N LEU A 165 -6.41 -7.33 1.55
CA LEU A 165 -6.23 -8.58 0.81
C LEU A 165 -5.03 -8.50 -0.11
N PHE A 166 -4.54 -9.67 -0.55
CA PHE A 166 -3.40 -9.77 -1.42
C PHE A 166 -3.76 -10.29 -2.81
N PHE A 167 -3.12 -9.71 -3.84
CA PHE A 167 -2.99 -10.36 -5.14
C PHE A 167 -1.59 -10.99 -5.28
N LYS A 168 -1.48 -12.06 -6.06
CA LYS A 168 -0.31 -12.95 -6.07
C LYS A 168 0.75 -12.57 -7.09
N GLU A 169 0.32 -12.08 -8.25
CA GLU A 169 1.20 -11.70 -9.34
C GLU A 169 0.97 -10.24 -9.75
N GLN A 170 2.07 -9.55 -10.08
CA GLN A 170 1.97 -8.18 -10.61
C GLN A 170 1.44 -8.22 -12.06
N SER A 171 0.26 -8.79 -12.24
CA SER A 171 -0.46 -8.89 -13.49
C SER A 171 -1.76 -8.07 -13.46
N LEU A 172 -2.22 -7.67 -14.64
CA LEU A 172 -3.47 -6.94 -14.78
C LEU A 172 -4.66 -7.76 -14.24
N GLN A 173 -4.71 -9.05 -14.58
CA GLN A 173 -5.82 -9.92 -14.20
C GLN A 173 -5.88 -10.12 -12.68
N ASP A 174 -4.75 -10.42 -12.04
CA ASP A 174 -4.70 -10.61 -10.57
C ASP A 174 -5.16 -9.37 -9.82
N LEU A 175 -4.79 -8.17 -10.29
CA LEU A 175 -5.21 -6.94 -9.65
C LEU A 175 -6.71 -6.67 -9.87
N VAL A 176 -7.25 -6.92 -11.06
CA VAL A 176 -8.70 -6.82 -11.33
C VAL A 176 -9.47 -7.79 -10.45
N ASP A 177 -9.02 -9.05 -10.35
CA ASP A 177 -9.65 -10.07 -9.52
C ASP A 177 -9.58 -9.71 -8.03
N ALA A 178 -8.48 -9.10 -7.58
CA ALA A 178 -8.33 -8.62 -6.22
C ALA A 178 -9.32 -7.49 -5.90
N VAL A 179 -9.49 -6.52 -6.79
CA VAL A 179 -10.47 -5.43 -6.62
C VAL A 179 -11.90 -6.00 -6.57
N ASN A 180 -12.25 -6.92 -7.45
CA ASN A 180 -13.56 -7.57 -7.45
C ASN A 180 -13.78 -8.42 -6.19
N SER A 181 -12.73 -9.12 -5.71
CA SER A 181 -12.77 -9.87 -4.46
C SER A 181 -12.95 -8.94 -3.25
N PHE A 182 -12.30 -7.77 -3.26
CA PHE A 182 -12.49 -6.77 -2.23
C PHE A 182 -13.96 -6.34 -2.14
N GLU A 183 -14.59 -5.98 -3.27
CA GLU A 183 -16.00 -5.55 -3.30
C GLU A 183 -16.96 -6.65 -2.85
N ALA A 184 -16.72 -7.89 -3.26
CA ALA A 184 -17.53 -9.04 -2.83
C ALA A 184 -17.45 -9.31 -1.32
N ASN A 185 -16.39 -8.80 -0.65
CA ASN A 185 -16.14 -9.03 0.77
C ASN A 185 -16.01 -7.71 1.56
N GLU A 186 -16.48 -6.58 1.04
CA GLU A 186 -16.31 -5.26 1.64
C GLU A 186 -16.75 -5.19 3.09
N SER A 187 -17.86 -5.85 3.44
CA SER A 187 -18.40 -5.92 4.79
C SER A 187 -17.51 -6.64 5.81
N MET A 188 -16.51 -7.38 5.35
CA MET A 188 -15.54 -8.05 6.24
C MET A 188 -14.45 -7.12 6.77
N PHE A 189 -14.26 -5.94 6.14
CA PHE A 189 -13.24 -4.98 6.51
C PHE A 189 -13.82 -3.93 7.46
N ASP A 190 -13.49 -4.08 8.74
CA ASP A 190 -13.84 -3.12 9.77
C ASP A 190 -12.77 -2.02 9.85
N TYR A 191 -13.20 -0.77 9.77
CA TYR A 191 -12.29 0.39 9.73
C TYR A 191 -11.55 0.61 11.06
N GLU A 192 -12.19 0.28 12.19
CA GLU A 192 -11.55 0.34 13.51
C GLU A 192 -10.50 -0.76 13.67
N ASN A 193 -10.73 -1.94 13.09
CA ASN A 193 -9.72 -2.99 13.05
C ASN A 193 -8.50 -2.60 12.22
N CYS A 194 -8.70 -1.92 11.06
CA CYS A 194 -7.59 -1.37 10.28
C CYS A 194 -6.77 -0.40 11.12
N ARG A 195 -7.42 0.56 11.79
CA ARG A 195 -6.78 1.53 12.70
C ARG A 195 -6.03 0.83 13.83
N SER A 196 -6.70 -0.09 14.52
CA SER A 196 -6.12 -0.81 15.67
C SER A 196 -4.90 -1.64 15.29
N HIS A 197 -4.87 -2.15 14.04
CA HIS A 197 -3.72 -2.88 13.50
C HIS A 197 -2.55 -1.96 13.21
N ALA A 198 -2.79 -0.79 12.63
CA ALA A 198 -1.75 0.20 12.32
C ALA A 198 -1.08 0.82 13.56
N LEU A 199 -1.73 0.75 14.73
CA LEU A 199 -1.22 1.25 16.02
C LEU A 199 -0.30 0.26 16.76
N LYS A 200 -0.12 -0.97 16.24
CA LYS A 200 0.75 -2.00 16.84
C LYS A 200 2.19 -1.90 16.35
#